data_d82bfcf2b5d160dfefb5bb9c8f5e1705
#
_entry.id   d82bfcf2b5d160dfefb5bb9c8f5e1705
#
_cell.length_a   1.000
_cell.length_b   1.000
_cell.length_c   1.000
_cell.angle_alpha   90.00
_cell.angle_beta   90.00
_cell.angle_gamma   90.00
#
_symmetry.space_group_name_H-M   'P 1'
#
loop_
_entity.id
_entity.type
_entity.pdbx_description
1 polymer ?
#
loop_
_entity_poly.entity_id
_entity_poly.type
_entity_poly.pdbx_seq_one_letter_code
_entity_poly.pdbx_strand_id
1 'polypeptide(L)'
;MRTILITGAAGDVGTHLRRELAGKYVLKVSDLRSLKKINKEEKFVRADISKFSDALRITKGVDAVVHLGGYSVEGPWDGILNANIIGCYNVFEAARRNGVKRILFPTSNHATGFYRRKEIIDHRVYPKPDGRYGVSKVFGEALGSLYADKYGMEVFCIRIGNVNQEPIDKRRLSIWLSPRDLAQLVTIGIEHPEIRFEIVYGVSRNKRSWYDNSNAHRLGYKPQDDAESFAKEIIAREKPGGDPIAETYQGGTFTVAEEVPNPAPLPKKKRKK
;
A
#
# COMPACT_ATOMS: atom_id res chain seq x y z
N MET A 1 20.14 11.39 11.60
CA MET A 1 19.00 10.43 11.47
C MET A 1 18.10 10.96 10.37
N ARG A 2 17.65 10.12 9.42
CA ARG A 2 16.78 10.55 8.31
C ARG A 2 15.39 10.88 8.82
N THR A 3 14.76 11.92 8.23
CA THR A 3 13.37 12.30 8.49
C THR A 3 12.46 11.64 7.45
N ILE A 4 11.53 10.80 7.89
CA ILE A 4 10.63 10.04 7.03
C ILE A 4 9.21 10.55 7.20
N LEU A 5 8.56 10.93 6.10
CA LEU A 5 7.12 11.20 6.10
C LEU A 5 6.35 9.90 5.95
N ILE A 6 5.39 9.66 6.84
CA ILE A 6 4.38 8.60 6.69
C ILE A 6 3.02 9.27 6.52
N THR A 7 2.40 9.17 5.34
CA THR A 7 0.99 9.58 5.13
C THR A 7 0.06 8.41 5.44
N GLY A 8 -1.20 8.67 5.77
CA GLY A 8 -2.12 7.61 6.20
C GLY A 8 -1.74 7.00 7.56
N ALA A 9 -1.09 7.79 8.41
CA ALA A 9 -0.48 7.35 9.66
C ALA A 9 -1.45 6.90 10.74
N ALA A 10 -2.74 7.25 10.62
CA ALA A 10 -3.82 6.81 11.52
C ALA A 10 -4.50 5.49 11.08
N GLY A 11 -4.13 4.95 9.92
CA GLY A 11 -4.58 3.63 9.45
C GLY A 11 -3.87 2.49 10.16
N ASP A 12 -4.36 1.26 9.93
CA ASP A 12 -3.80 0.06 10.59
C ASP A 12 -2.32 -0.16 10.21
N VAL A 13 -2.02 -0.14 8.91
CA VAL A 13 -0.64 -0.28 8.40
C VAL A 13 0.26 0.84 8.93
N GLY A 14 -0.23 2.09 8.90
CA GLY A 14 0.49 3.26 9.44
C GLY A 14 0.79 3.12 10.93
N THR A 15 -0.17 2.63 11.71
CA THR A 15 -0.01 2.42 13.15
C THR A 15 1.04 1.36 13.45
N HIS A 16 1.04 0.24 12.71
CA HIS A 16 2.06 -0.79 12.85
C HIS A 16 3.44 -0.27 12.49
N LEU A 17 3.54 0.38 11.33
CA LEU A 17 4.81 0.87 10.81
C LEU A 17 5.45 1.94 11.71
N ARG A 18 4.67 2.87 12.25
CA ARG A 18 5.14 3.87 13.22
C ARG A 18 5.79 3.23 14.44
N ARG A 19 5.19 2.16 14.96
CA ARG A 19 5.74 1.41 16.11
C ARG A 19 7.06 0.72 15.75
N GLU A 20 7.11 0.04 14.61
CA GLU A 20 8.29 -0.73 14.18
C GLU A 20 9.46 0.17 13.75
N LEU A 21 9.20 1.39 13.31
CA LEU A 21 10.23 2.35 12.89
C LEU A 21 10.63 3.35 13.99
N ALA A 22 9.98 3.30 15.16
CA ALA A 22 10.31 4.17 16.29
C ALA A 22 11.79 4.00 16.70
N GLY A 23 12.47 5.13 16.91
CA GLY A 23 13.90 5.14 17.26
C GLY A 23 14.88 4.87 16.09
N LYS A 24 14.38 4.42 14.93
CA LYS A 24 15.22 4.23 13.72
C LYS A 24 15.31 5.49 12.87
N TYR A 25 14.23 6.26 12.82
CA TYR A 25 14.07 7.47 12.01
C TYR A 25 13.37 8.57 12.80
N VAL A 26 13.55 9.81 12.36
CA VAL A 26 12.68 10.91 12.78
C VAL A 26 11.38 10.80 11.97
N LEU A 27 10.25 10.58 12.63
CA LEU A 27 8.98 10.36 11.95
C LEU A 27 8.15 11.65 11.89
N LYS A 28 7.91 12.13 10.67
CA LYS A 28 6.87 13.09 10.35
C LYS A 28 5.65 12.32 9.89
N VAL A 29 4.54 12.41 10.60
CA VAL A 29 3.36 11.59 10.36
C VAL A 29 2.17 12.44 9.98
N SER A 30 1.38 12.00 8.99
CA SER A 30 0.26 12.77 8.46
C SER A 30 -0.97 11.90 8.19
N ASP A 31 -2.15 12.45 8.52
CA ASP A 31 -3.45 11.85 8.22
C ASP A 31 -4.52 12.94 8.22
N LEU A 32 -5.69 12.67 7.63
CA LEU A 32 -6.89 13.49 7.80
C LEU A 32 -7.44 13.42 9.22
N ARG A 33 -7.35 12.24 9.82
CA ARG A 33 -7.80 11.93 11.18
C ARG A 33 -6.73 12.26 12.19
N SER A 34 -7.13 12.64 13.39
CA SER A 34 -6.21 12.79 14.52
C SER A 34 -5.65 11.43 14.94
N LEU A 35 -4.41 11.39 15.35
CA LEU A 35 -3.78 10.19 15.89
C LEU A 35 -4.20 9.99 17.35
N LYS A 36 -4.60 8.76 17.70
CA LYS A 36 -4.96 8.42 19.09
C LYS A 36 -3.78 8.44 20.08
N LYS A 37 -2.58 8.11 19.59
CA LYS A 37 -1.32 8.15 20.34
C LYS A 37 -0.24 8.71 19.43
N ILE A 38 0.51 9.67 19.94
CA ILE A 38 1.69 10.24 19.27
C ILE A 38 2.86 9.97 20.20
N ASN A 39 3.91 9.31 19.68
CA ASN A 39 5.15 9.17 20.43
C ASN A 39 5.82 10.55 20.51
N LYS A 40 6.57 10.82 21.57
CA LYS A 40 7.23 12.14 21.77
C LYS A 40 8.16 12.53 20.61
N GLU A 41 8.66 11.55 19.87
CA GLU A 41 9.57 11.72 18.73
C GLU A 41 8.84 11.88 17.39
N GLU A 42 7.51 11.80 17.34
CA GLU A 42 6.73 11.94 16.13
C GLU A 42 6.19 13.37 15.99
N LYS A 43 6.36 13.93 14.81
CA LYS A 43 5.73 15.20 14.44
C LYS A 43 4.48 14.96 13.62
N PHE A 44 3.31 15.11 14.24
CA PHE A 44 2.04 15.01 13.51
C PHE A 44 1.71 16.30 12.76
N VAL A 45 1.27 16.14 11.50
CA VAL A 45 0.77 17.24 10.66
C VAL A 45 -0.51 16.76 9.98
N ARG A 46 -1.65 17.35 10.37
CA ARG A 46 -2.94 17.06 9.72
C ARG A 46 -2.91 17.56 8.28
N ALA A 47 -3.28 16.71 7.31
CA ALA A 47 -3.31 17.08 5.90
C ALA A 47 -4.32 16.25 5.11
N ASP A 48 -4.91 16.88 4.10
CA ASP A 48 -5.73 16.28 3.06
C ASP A 48 -4.90 16.18 1.78
N ILE A 49 -4.44 14.97 1.45
CA ILE A 49 -3.58 14.75 0.28
C ILE A 49 -4.28 15.06 -1.05
N SER A 50 -5.62 15.10 -1.10
CA SER A 50 -6.35 15.56 -2.29
C SER A 50 -6.08 17.04 -2.60
N LYS A 51 -5.58 17.80 -1.60
CA LYS A 51 -5.18 19.21 -1.74
C LYS A 51 -3.67 19.32 -1.96
N PHE A 52 -3.28 19.83 -3.11
CA PHE A 52 -1.86 19.96 -3.46
C PHE A 52 -1.05 20.80 -2.46
N SER A 53 -1.65 21.88 -1.93
CA SER A 53 -1.02 22.71 -0.89
C SER A 53 -0.67 21.94 0.38
N ASP A 54 -1.54 21.01 0.78
CA ASP A 54 -1.30 20.15 1.94
C ASP A 54 -0.17 19.14 1.64
N ALA A 55 -0.17 18.52 0.45
CA ALA A 55 0.89 17.64 0.01
C ALA A 55 2.26 18.34 0.01
N LEU A 56 2.34 19.58 -0.50
CA LEU A 56 3.55 20.41 -0.45
C LEU A 56 4.01 20.67 1.00
N ARG A 57 3.08 20.99 1.90
CA ARG A 57 3.40 21.29 3.29
C ARG A 57 3.95 20.08 4.03
N ILE A 58 3.39 18.89 3.81
CA ILE A 58 3.83 17.68 4.53
C ILE A 58 5.13 17.10 3.97
N THR A 59 5.40 17.22 2.66
CA THR A 59 6.62 16.70 2.03
C THR A 59 7.84 17.60 2.21
N LYS A 60 7.67 18.83 2.72
CA LYS A 60 8.79 19.76 2.94
C LYS A 60 9.71 19.28 4.07
N GLY A 61 11.01 19.20 3.76
CA GLY A 61 12.08 18.93 4.71
C GLY A 61 12.10 17.47 5.20
N VAL A 62 11.75 16.52 4.32
CA VAL A 62 11.87 15.08 4.59
C VAL A 62 12.81 14.42 3.59
N ASP A 63 13.47 13.35 4.01
CA ASP A 63 14.43 12.60 3.18
C ASP A 63 13.74 11.54 2.31
N ALA A 64 12.63 10.98 2.81
CA ALA A 64 11.82 10.02 2.06
C ALA A 64 10.35 10.08 2.47
N VAL A 65 9.48 9.58 1.60
CA VAL A 65 8.03 9.46 1.82
C VAL A 65 7.61 8.00 1.80
N VAL A 66 6.87 7.56 2.81
CA VAL A 66 6.09 6.31 2.81
C VAL A 66 4.62 6.70 2.65
N HIS A 67 4.09 6.48 1.44
CA HIS A 67 2.77 6.99 1.06
C HIS A 67 1.67 5.93 1.27
N LEU A 68 1.15 5.86 2.50
CA LEU A 68 0.02 4.98 2.88
C LEU A 68 -1.36 5.67 2.77
N GLY A 69 -1.38 6.99 2.56
CA GLY A 69 -2.62 7.76 2.49
C GLY A 69 -3.50 7.33 1.32
N GLY A 70 -4.79 7.12 1.59
CA GLY A 70 -5.78 6.74 0.59
C GLY A 70 -6.82 5.77 1.13
N TYR A 71 -7.79 5.42 0.30
CA TYR A 71 -8.67 4.28 0.53
C TYR A 71 -7.86 2.98 0.49
N SER A 72 -8.12 2.08 1.43
CA SER A 72 -7.39 0.81 1.55
C SER A 72 -8.24 -0.41 1.19
N VAL A 73 -9.46 -0.20 0.75
CA VAL A 73 -10.45 -1.22 0.37
C VAL A 73 -11.23 -0.76 -0.87
N GLU A 74 -12.02 -1.65 -1.48
CA GLU A 74 -12.98 -1.25 -2.50
C GLU A 74 -13.97 -0.24 -1.91
N GLY A 75 -14.39 0.73 -2.72
CA GLY A 75 -15.23 1.80 -2.24
C GLY A 75 -15.77 2.72 -3.34
N PRO A 76 -16.54 3.77 -3.01
CA PRO A 76 -17.12 4.71 -3.96
C PRO A 76 -16.05 5.36 -4.84
N TRP A 77 -16.34 5.44 -6.16
CA TRP A 77 -15.39 5.98 -7.12
C TRP A 77 -14.84 7.35 -6.74
N ASP A 78 -15.70 8.25 -6.27
CA ASP A 78 -15.27 9.61 -5.87
C ASP A 78 -14.25 9.57 -4.72
N GLY A 79 -14.42 8.65 -3.78
CA GLY A 79 -13.46 8.45 -2.69
C GLY A 79 -12.11 7.95 -3.20
N ILE A 80 -12.15 6.92 -4.06
CA ILE A 80 -10.94 6.36 -4.68
C ILE A 80 -10.26 7.39 -5.60
N LEU A 81 -11.03 8.11 -6.43
CA LEU A 81 -10.51 9.14 -7.31
C LEU A 81 -9.77 10.23 -6.53
N ASN A 82 -10.43 10.78 -5.51
CA ASN A 82 -9.86 11.89 -4.76
C ASN A 82 -8.65 11.48 -3.92
N ALA A 83 -8.75 10.35 -3.21
CA ALA A 83 -7.69 9.94 -2.30
C ALA A 83 -6.55 9.17 -3.01
N ASN A 84 -6.89 8.21 -3.89
CA ASN A 84 -5.89 7.30 -4.45
C ASN A 84 -5.31 7.76 -5.79
N ILE A 85 -6.06 8.51 -6.60
CA ILE A 85 -5.58 9.03 -7.87
C ILE A 85 -5.02 10.46 -7.70
N ILE A 86 -5.89 11.41 -7.32
CA ILE A 86 -5.48 12.81 -7.15
C ILE A 86 -4.49 12.94 -5.99
N GLY A 87 -4.78 12.31 -4.85
CA GLY A 87 -3.91 12.34 -3.69
C GLY A 87 -2.54 11.71 -3.95
N CYS A 88 -2.50 10.58 -4.64
CA CYS A 88 -1.25 9.94 -5.05
C CYS A 88 -0.41 10.86 -5.94
N TYR A 89 -1.01 11.40 -7.01
CA TYR A 89 -0.33 12.38 -7.87
C TYR A 89 0.20 13.58 -7.08
N ASN A 90 -0.62 14.15 -6.22
CA ASN A 90 -0.24 15.31 -5.41
C ASN A 90 0.98 15.03 -4.52
N VAL A 91 1.03 13.83 -3.88
CA VAL A 91 2.16 13.46 -3.01
C VAL A 91 3.43 13.28 -3.83
N PHE A 92 3.38 12.58 -4.97
CA PHE A 92 4.53 12.40 -5.86
C PHE A 92 5.05 13.74 -6.38
N GLU A 93 4.18 14.60 -6.91
CA GLU A 93 4.57 15.89 -7.47
C GLU A 93 5.07 16.85 -6.37
N ALA A 94 4.44 16.86 -5.21
CA ALA A 94 4.89 17.67 -4.09
C ALA A 94 6.26 17.22 -3.56
N ALA A 95 6.49 15.91 -3.45
CA ALA A 95 7.79 15.35 -3.08
C ALA A 95 8.88 15.79 -4.07
N ARG A 96 8.62 15.63 -5.38
CA ARG A 96 9.53 16.08 -6.43
C ARG A 96 9.86 17.59 -6.32
N ARG A 97 8.84 18.45 -6.16
CA ARG A 97 9.04 19.91 -6.04
C ARG A 97 9.80 20.32 -4.78
N ASN A 98 9.69 19.54 -3.72
CA ASN A 98 10.45 19.76 -2.48
C ASN A 98 11.83 19.08 -2.48
N GLY A 99 12.27 18.48 -3.62
CA GLY A 99 13.57 17.84 -3.75
C GLY A 99 13.68 16.49 -3.05
N VAL A 100 12.56 15.89 -2.62
CA VAL A 100 12.54 14.54 -2.04
C VAL A 100 12.73 13.54 -3.17
N LYS A 101 13.82 12.78 -3.11
CA LYS A 101 14.17 11.84 -4.17
C LYS A 101 13.51 10.46 -3.99
N ARG A 102 13.19 10.06 -2.76
CA ARG A 102 12.78 8.68 -2.45
C ARG A 102 11.34 8.59 -2.01
N ILE A 103 10.57 7.75 -2.71
CA ILE A 103 9.18 7.45 -2.39
C ILE A 103 8.99 5.94 -2.29
N LEU A 104 8.45 5.49 -1.16
CA LEU A 104 7.91 4.16 -1.00
C LEU A 104 6.40 4.27 -1.20
N PHE A 105 5.90 3.51 -2.17
CA PHE A 105 4.49 3.45 -2.47
C PHE A 105 3.94 2.06 -2.13
N PRO A 106 3.34 1.87 -0.97
CA PRO A 106 2.55 0.69 -0.66
C PRO A 106 1.37 0.58 -1.64
N THR A 107 1.55 -0.25 -2.66
CA THR A 107 0.54 -0.69 -3.58
C THR A 107 -0.19 -1.90 -2.99
N SER A 108 -0.75 -2.80 -3.77
CA SER A 108 -1.56 -3.89 -3.24
C SER A 108 -1.49 -5.13 -4.13
N ASN A 109 -1.66 -6.31 -3.53
CA ASN A 109 -1.94 -7.54 -4.25
C ASN A 109 -3.20 -7.44 -5.13
N HIS A 110 -4.10 -6.49 -4.84
CA HIS A 110 -5.28 -6.19 -5.65
C HIS A 110 -4.95 -5.56 -7.02
N ALA A 111 -3.72 -5.11 -7.25
CA ALA A 111 -3.22 -4.75 -8.58
C ALA A 111 -3.12 -5.97 -9.53
N THR A 112 -3.05 -7.18 -8.98
CA THR A 112 -2.92 -8.47 -9.68
C THR A 112 -3.99 -9.49 -9.23
N GLY A 113 -5.09 -9.04 -8.65
CA GLY A 113 -6.06 -9.88 -7.96
C GLY A 113 -6.77 -10.91 -8.84
N PHE A 114 -6.93 -10.68 -10.16
CA PHE A 114 -7.52 -11.63 -11.09
C PHE A 114 -6.56 -12.71 -11.62
N TYR A 115 -5.36 -12.87 -11.06
CA TYR A 115 -4.60 -14.10 -11.25
C TYR A 115 -5.18 -15.24 -10.40
N ARG A 116 -5.15 -16.47 -10.94
CA ARG A 116 -5.69 -17.63 -10.24
C ARG A 116 -4.79 -18.04 -9.08
N ARG A 117 -5.35 -18.54 -7.97
CA ARG A 117 -4.58 -18.99 -6.80
C ARG A 117 -3.59 -20.12 -7.10
N LYS A 118 -3.79 -20.88 -8.19
CA LYS A 118 -2.87 -21.92 -8.66
C LYS A 118 -1.66 -21.39 -9.43
N GLU A 119 -1.67 -20.11 -9.80
CA GLU A 119 -0.59 -19.47 -10.57
C GLU A 119 0.39 -18.83 -9.60
N ILE A 120 1.66 -19.17 -9.72
CA ILE A 120 2.74 -18.45 -9.07
C ILE A 120 3.13 -17.28 -9.98
N ILE A 121 3.06 -16.05 -9.46
CA ILE A 121 3.32 -14.85 -10.24
C ILE A 121 4.46 -14.03 -9.63
N ASP A 122 5.24 -13.38 -10.47
CA ASP A 122 6.32 -12.45 -10.06
C ASP A 122 5.88 -10.97 -10.21
N HIS A 123 6.79 -10.07 -9.92
CA HIS A 123 6.55 -8.62 -10.00
C HIS A 123 6.34 -8.09 -11.43
N ARG A 124 6.74 -8.85 -12.47
CA ARG A 124 6.72 -8.45 -13.89
C ARG A 124 5.42 -8.79 -14.60
N VAL A 125 4.52 -9.52 -13.93
CA VAL A 125 3.24 -9.87 -14.55
C VAL A 125 2.43 -8.63 -14.90
N TYR A 126 1.66 -8.72 -16.00
CA TYR A 126 0.76 -7.66 -16.41
C TYR A 126 -0.28 -7.40 -15.30
N PRO A 127 -0.62 -6.14 -14.99
CA PRO A 127 -1.66 -5.85 -14.01
C PRO A 127 -3.01 -6.45 -14.40
N LYS A 128 -3.65 -7.14 -13.44
CA LYS A 128 -5.02 -7.64 -13.52
C LYS A 128 -5.77 -7.26 -12.25
N PRO A 129 -6.12 -5.96 -12.11
CA PRO A 129 -6.78 -5.46 -10.90
C PRO A 129 -8.17 -6.04 -10.75
N ASP A 130 -8.58 -6.31 -9.52
CA ASP A 130 -9.85 -6.96 -9.16
C ASP A 130 -10.93 -5.98 -8.68
N GLY A 131 -10.66 -4.69 -8.73
CA GLY A 131 -11.60 -3.64 -8.37
C GLY A 131 -11.02 -2.25 -8.68
N ARG A 132 -11.79 -1.20 -8.45
CA ARG A 132 -11.36 0.21 -8.64
C ARG A 132 -10.21 0.57 -7.72
N TYR A 133 -10.22 0.03 -6.50
CA TYR A 133 -9.08 0.11 -5.59
C TYR A 133 -7.82 -0.46 -6.23
N GLY A 134 -7.89 -1.68 -6.78
CA GLY A 134 -6.79 -2.30 -7.51
C GLY A 134 -6.30 -1.45 -8.69
N VAL A 135 -7.22 -0.90 -9.50
CA VAL A 135 -6.90 0.04 -10.59
C VAL A 135 -6.13 1.25 -10.06
N SER A 136 -6.56 1.83 -8.94
CA SER A 136 -5.87 2.98 -8.34
C SER A 136 -4.44 2.66 -7.90
N LYS A 137 -4.18 1.41 -7.49
CA LYS A 137 -2.83 0.96 -7.12
C LYS A 137 -1.94 0.77 -8.34
N VAL A 138 -2.48 0.25 -9.45
CA VAL A 138 -1.79 0.19 -10.76
C VAL A 138 -1.45 1.59 -11.26
N PHE A 139 -2.37 2.56 -11.13
CA PHE A 139 -2.08 3.97 -11.44
C PHE A 139 -0.84 4.46 -10.68
N GLY A 140 -0.75 4.20 -9.39
CA GLY A 140 0.40 4.62 -8.58
C GLY A 140 1.71 3.93 -8.96
N GLU A 141 1.68 2.64 -9.39
CA GLU A 141 2.85 1.95 -9.94
C GLU A 141 3.32 2.61 -11.25
N ALA A 142 2.39 2.89 -12.19
CA ALA A 142 2.70 3.58 -13.44
C ALA A 142 3.23 5.00 -13.20
N LEU A 143 2.63 5.74 -12.25
CA LEU A 143 3.10 7.04 -11.84
C LEU A 143 4.52 6.97 -11.27
N GLY A 144 4.80 5.98 -10.44
CA GLY A 144 6.13 5.72 -9.87
C GLY A 144 7.19 5.50 -10.94
N SER A 145 6.90 4.69 -11.97
CA SER A 145 7.77 4.49 -13.13
C SER A 145 8.05 5.81 -13.85
N LEU A 146 6.99 6.58 -14.16
CA LEU A 146 7.14 7.91 -14.78
C LEU A 146 8.08 8.83 -13.98
N TYR A 147 7.91 8.89 -12.66
CA TYR A 147 8.73 9.77 -11.82
C TYR A 147 10.17 9.29 -11.69
N ALA A 148 10.38 7.97 -11.70
CA ALA A 148 11.72 7.40 -11.72
C ALA A 148 12.45 7.70 -13.03
N ASP A 149 11.81 7.41 -14.17
CA ASP A 149 12.44 7.54 -15.48
C ASP A 149 12.62 9.01 -15.90
N LYS A 150 11.60 9.83 -15.68
CA LYS A 150 11.61 11.21 -16.16
C LYS A 150 12.32 12.18 -15.22
N TYR A 151 12.22 11.95 -13.91
CA TYR A 151 12.71 12.91 -12.91
C TYR A 151 13.83 12.34 -12.02
N GLY A 152 14.26 11.11 -12.25
CA GLY A 152 15.34 10.47 -11.49
C GLY A 152 14.99 10.23 -10.02
N MET A 153 13.70 10.09 -9.70
CA MET A 153 13.27 9.71 -8.36
C MET A 153 13.52 8.23 -8.12
N GLU A 154 13.69 7.86 -6.87
CA GLU A 154 13.87 6.49 -6.43
C GLU A 154 12.54 5.99 -5.85
N VAL A 155 11.89 5.07 -6.57
CA VAL A 155 10.54 4.62 -6.21
C VAL A 155 10.52 3.13 -5.89
N PHE A 156 10.02 2.79 -4.71
CA PHE A 156 9.87 1.42 -4.23
C PHE A 156 8.41 1.09 -4.00
N CYS A 157 7.84 0.27 -4.88
CA CYS A 157 6.45 -0.18 -4.82
C CYS A 157 6.35 -1.51 -4.07
N ILE A 158 5.48 -1.59 -3.07
CA ILE A 158 5.24 -2.82 -2.29
C ILE A 158 3.80 -3.27 -2.53
N ARG A 159 3.59 -4.31 -3.31
CA ARG A 159 2.29 -4.98 -3.47
C ARG A 159 1.95 -5.72 -2.18
N ILE A 160 1.40 -5.00 -1.23
CA ILE A 160 1.06 -5.55 0.10
C ILE A 160 -0.05 -6.58 -0.04
N GLY A 161 0.14 -7.74 0.60
CA GLY A 161 -0.90 -8.74 0.79
C GLY A 161 -1.88 -8.32 1.89
N ASN A 162 -1.61 -8.74 3.14
CA ASN A 162 -2.43 -8.34 4.29
C ASN A 162 -1.57 -8.14 5.53
N VAL A 163 -1.49 -6.91 6.02
CA VAL A 163 -0.73 -6.59 7.24
C VAL A 163 -1.61 -6.79 8.46
N ASN A 164 -1.21 -7.71 9.32
CA ASN A 164 -1.85 -7.94 10.60
C ASN A 164 -0.88 -8.61 11.56
N GLN A 165 -1.19 -8.64 12.87
CA GLN A 165 -0.39 -9.39 13.86
C GLN A 165 -0.41 -10.90 13.53
N GLU A 166 -1.56 -11.40 13.07
CA GLU A 166 -1.79 -12.78 12.71
C GLU A 166 -2.64 -12.86 11.43
N PRO A 167 -2.51 -13.90 10.61
CA PRO A 167 -3.42 -14.14 9.50
C PRO A 167 -4.83 -14.46 10.01
N ILE A 168 -5.85 -13.85 9.41
CA ILE A 168 -7.23 -13.93 9.95
C ILE A 168 -8.11 -15.00 9.29
N ASP A 169 -7.73 -15.54 8.14
CA ASP A 169 -8.44 -16.57 7.39
C ASP A 169 -7.50 -17.37 6.48
N LYS A 170 -8.03 -18.40 5.83
CA LYS A 170 -7.30 -19.30 4.94
C LYS A 170 -6.60 -18.58 3.77
N ARG A 171 -7.25 -17.58 3.17
CA ARG A 171 -6.63 -16.78 2.08
C ARG A 171 -5.38 -16.06 2.60
N ARG A 172 -5.44 -15.51 3.82
CA ARG A 172 -4.33 -14.78 4.43
C ARG A 172 -3.12 -15.66 4.73
N LEU A 173 -3.30 -17.00 4.84
CA LEU A 173 -2.15 -17.90 4.93
C LEU A 173 -1.20 -17.82 3.74
N SER A 174 -1.67 -17.32 2.58
CA SER A 174 -0.85 -17.15 1.38
C SER A 174 -0.27 -15.74 1.23
N ILE A 175 -0.93 -14.73 1.82
CA ILE A 175 -0.63 -13.31 1.55
C ILE A 175 -0.34 -12.48 2.81
N TRP A 176 -0.24 -13.10 3.96
CA TRP A 176 0.03 -12.42 5.21
C TRP A 176 1.42 -11.75 5.20
N LEU A 177 1.46 -10.56 5.77
CA LEU A 177 2.68 -9.81 6.02
C LEU A 177 2.68 -9.37 7.49
N SER A 178 3.64 -9.84 8.27
CA SER A 178 3.79 -9.37 9.64
C SER A 178 4.23 -7.91 9.68
N PRO A 179 3.91 -7.16 10.75
CA PRO A 179 4.40 -5.80 10.92
C PRO A 179 5.93 -5.69 10.90
N ARG A 180 6.63 -6.67 11.46
CA ARG A 180 8.08 -6.76 11.49
C ARG A 180 8.68 -6.92 10.09
N ASP A 181 8.13 -7.81 9.29
CA ASP A 181 8.57 -8.05 7.90
C ASP A 181 8.22 -6.86 6.99
N LEU A 182 7.07 -6.19 7.22
CA LEU A 182 6.77 -4.92 6.56
C LEU A 182 7.82 -3.85 6.87
N ALA A 183 8.21 -3.71 8.14
CA ALA A 183 9.23 -2.74 8.53
C ALA A 183 10.58 -3.02 7.88
N GLN A 184 10.94 -4.30 7.68
CA GLN A 184 12.14 -4.67 6.93
C GLN A 184 12.06 -4.21 5.48
N LEU A 185 10.94 -4.48 4.77
CA LEU A 185 10.74 -4.00 3.38
C LEU A 185 10.80 -2.47 3.29
N VAL A 186 10.17 -1.77 4.24
CA VAL A 186 10.20 -0.31 4.28
C VAL A 186 11.62 0.20 4.54
N THR A 187 12.38 -0.43 5.43
CA THR A 187 13.79 -0.07 5.67
C THR A 187 14.65 -0.28 4.41
N ILE A 188 14.46 -1.41 3.69
CA ILE A 188 15.12 -1.64 2.39
C ILE A 188 14.74 -0.53 1.41
N GLY A 189 13.46 -0.21 1.28
CA GLY A 189 12.99 0.86 0.41
C GLY A 189 13.58 2.23 0.75
N ILE A 190 13.85 2.53 2.03
CA ILE A 190 14.45 3.79 2.47
C ILE A 190 15.97 3.83 2.21
N GLU A 191 16.66 2.70 2.40
CA GLU A 191 18.12 2.69 2.56
C GLU A 191 18.88 2.06 1.40
N HIS A 192 18.28 1.12 0.65
CA HIS A 192 19.00 0.37 -0.36
C HIS A 192 19.47 1.27 -1.51
N PRO A 193 20.77 1.28 -1.84
CA PRO A 193 21.34 2.25 -2.78
C PRO A 193 20.97 2.03 -4.24
N GLU A 194 20.59 0.81 -4.62
CA GLU A 194 20.32 0.45 -6.02
C GLU A 194 18.86 0.65 -6.43
N ILE A 195 18.00 1.17 -5.54
CA ILE A 195 16.60 1.40 -5.90
C ILE A 195 16.50 2.56 -6.88
N ARG A 196 15.97 2.27 -8.06
CA ARG A 196 15.49 3.26 -9.02
C ARG A 196 13.96 3.18 -9.13
N PHE A 197 13.46 2.12 -9.77
CA PHE A 197 12.05 1.75 -9.77
C PHE A 197 11.95 0.24 -9.52
N GLU A 198 11.39 -0.13 -8.39
CA GLU A 198 11.27 -1.52 -8.01
C GLU A 198 9.84 -1.85 -7.56
N ILE A 199 9.37 -3.02 -7.94
CA ILE A 199 8.12 -3.60 -7.44
C ILE A 199 8.44 -4.91 -6.73
N VAL A 200 7.94 -5.08 -5.51
CA VAL A 200 8.06 -6.31 -4.73
C VAL A 200 6.71 -6.71 -4.14
N TYR A 201 6.55 -7.97 -3.76
CA TYR A 201 5.39 -8.39 -2.97
C TYR A 201 5.66 -8.20 -1.48
N GLY A 202 4.72 -7.57 -0.79
CA GLY A 202 4.70 -7.44 0.66
C GLY A 202 4.03 -8.65 1.29
N VAL A 203 4.79 -9.72 1.48
CA VAL A 203 4.36 -10.95 2.13
C VAL A 203 5.49 -11.49 3.00
N SER A 204 5.14 -12.12 4.13
CA SER A 204 6.09 -12.88 4.95
C SER A 204 6.51 -14.19 4.26
N ARG A 205 7.32 -15.03 4.90
CA ARG A 205 7.79 -16.31 4.34
C ARG A 205 6.68 -17.37 4.34
N ASN A 206 5.54 -17.05 3.74
CA ASN A 206 4.37 -17.93 3.76
C ASN A 206 4.57 -19.13 2.83
N LYS A 207 4.54 -20.35 3.37
CA LYS A 207 4.65 -21.60 2.59
C LYS A 207 3.60 -21.74 1.50
N ARG A 208 2.44 -21.09 1.68
CA ARG A 208 1.31 -21.11 0.74
C ARG A 208 1.27 -19.90 -0.18
N SER A 209 2.36 -19.12 -0.27
CA SER A 209 2.41 -17.92 -1.09
C SER A 209 2.18 -18.22 -2.56
N TRP A 210 1.50 -17.32 -3.23
CA TRP A 210 1.31 -17.32 -4.69
C TRP A 210 2.33 -16.46 -5.42
N TYR A 211 3.34 -15.96 -4.71
CA TYR A 211 4.26 -14.97 -5.25
C TYR A 211 5.69 -15.49 -5.27
N ASP A 212 6.31 -15.42 -6.45
CA ASP A 212 7.75 -15.41 -6.55
C ASP A 212 8.26 -14.02 -6.17
N ASN A 213 8.85 -13.92 -5.00
CA ASN A 213 9.37 -12.68 -4.46
C ASN A 213 10.90 -12.58 -4.55
N SER A 214 11.49 -13.26 -5.55
CA SER A 214 12.94 -13.27 -5.81
C SER A 214 13.52 -11.86 -5.92
N ASN A 215 12.73 -10.89 -6.47
CA ASN A 215 13.15 -9.50 -6.55
C ASN A 215 13.34 -8.86 -5.16
N ALA A 216 12.44 -9.10 -4.22
CA ALA A 216 12.63 -8.62 -2.85
C ALA A 216 13.85 -9.26 -2.18
N HIS A 217 14.06 -10.56 -2.40
CA HIS A 217 15.21 -11.29 -1.86
C HIS A 217 16.52 -10.77 -2.43
N ARG A 218 16.58 -10.42 -3.74
CA ARG A 218 17.73 -9.77 -4.37
C ARG A 218 18.10 -8.45 -3.68
N LEU A 219 17.10 -7.71 -3.22
CA LEU A 219 17.29 -6.45 -2.48
C LEU A 219 17.56 -6.66 -0.98
N GLY A 220 17.78 -7.91 -0.54
CA GLY A 220 18.15 -8.24 0.83
C GLY A 220 16.97 -8.52 1.76
N TYR A 221 15.73 -8.65 1.25
CA TYR A 221 14.58 -9.03 2.07
C TYR A 221 14.70 -10.45 2.59
N LYS A 222 14.65 -10.61 3.90
CA LYS A 222 14.74 -11.88 4.62
C LYS A 222 13.58 -11.98 5.62
N PRO A 223 12.37 -12.31 5.15
CA PRO A 223 11.20 -12.40 6.04
C PRO A 223 11.42 -13.42 7.13
N GLN A 224 10.98 -13.08 8.33
CA GLN A 224 11.21 -13.87 9.54
C GLN A 224 9.97 -14.65 9.98
N ASP A 225 8.78 -14.18 9.56
CA ASP A 225 7.52 -14.77 9.99
C ASP A 225 6.91 -15.65 8.91
N ASP A 226 6.14 -16.69 9.34
CA ASP A 226 5.46 -17.63 8.45
C ASP A 226 4.03 -17.87 8.95
N ALA A 227 3.05 -17.65 8.08
CA ALA A 227 1.64 -17.91 8.38
C ALA A 227 1.32 -19.38 8.69
N GLU A 228 2.20 -20.32 8.34
CA GLU A 228 1.96 -21.75 8.55
C GLU A 228 1.83 -22.12 10.05
N SER A 229 2.47 -21.34 10.94
CA SER A 229 2.30 -21.51 12.39
C SER A 229 0.86 -21.37 12.87
N PHE A 230 0.03 -20.62 12.14
CA PHE A 230 -1.39 -20.38 12.42
C PHE A 230 -2.35 -21.30 11.62
N ALA A 231 -1.82 -22.07 10.65
CA ALA A 231 -2.63 -22.75 9.66
C ALA A 231 -3.61 -23.76 10.28
N LYS A 232 -3.16 -24.54 11.27
CA LYS A 232 -4.00 -25.56 11.93
C LYS A 232 -5.27 -24.96 12.53
N GLU A 233 -5.14 -23.88 13.27
CA GLU A 233 -6.25 -23.20 13.93
C GLU A 233 -7.17 -22.53 12.90
N ILE A 234 -6.58 -21.80 11.92
CA ILE A 234 -7.36 -21.10 10.91
C ILE A 234 -8.17 -22.07 10.06
N ILE A 235 -7.57 -23.18 9.60
CA ILE A 235 -8.27 -24.17 8.77
C ILE A 235 -9.38 -24.85 9.57
N ALA A 236 -9.16 -25.15 10.86
CA ALA A 236 -10.16 -25.79 11.71
C ALA A 236 -11.43 -24.92 11.95
N ARG A 237 -11.30 -23.59 11.94
CA ARG A 237 -12.42 -22.66 12.12
C ARG A 237 -13.02 -22.16 10.81
N GLU A 238 -12.44 -22.51 9.66
CA GLU A 238 -12.95 -22.10 8.34
C GLU A 238 -14.35 -22.66 8.10
N LYS A 239 -15.28 -21.79 7.72
CA LYS A 239 -16.64 -22.22 7.36
C LYS A 239 -16.65 -22.60 5.86
N PRO A 240 -17.23 -23.76 5.50
CA PRO A 240 -17.43 -24.11 4.10
C PRO A 240 -18.44 -23.14 3.44
N GLY A 241 -18.32 -22.91 2.13
CA GLY A 241 -19.32 -22.17 1.35
C GLY A 241 -18.91 -20.77 0.93
N GLY A 242 -17.62 -20.51 0.70
CA GLY A 242 -17.16 -19.28 0.06
C GLY A 242 -17.64 -19.15 -1.40
N ASP A 243 -17.69 -17.92 -1.92
CA ASP A 243 -18.00 -17.65 -3.31
C ASP A 243 -16.97 -18.33 -4.23
N PRO A 244 -17.39 -19.14 -5.24
CA PRO A 244 -16.48 -19.88 -6.11
C PRO A 244 -15.48 -19.00 -6.89
N ILE A 245 -15.89 -17.79 -7.29
CA ILE A 245 -15.02 -16.83 -7.98
C ILE A 245 -13.98 -16.31 -6.99
N ALA A 246 -14.42 -15.86 -5.81
CA ALA A 246 -13.53 -15.41 -4.76
C ALA A 246 -12.51 -16.48 -4.33
N GLU A 247 -12.90 -17.77 -4.35
CA GLU A 247 -12.01 -18.89 -4.05
C GLU A 247 -11.06 -19.24 -5.21
N THR A 248 -11.37 -18.85 -6.45
CA THR A 248 -10.56 -19.11 -7.63
C THR A 248 -9.39 -18.14 -7.76
N TYR A 249 -9.61 -16.87 -7.44
CA TYR A 249 -8.66 -15.79 -7.71
C TYR A 249 -7.93 -15.29 -6.44
N GLN A 250 -6.72 -14.77 -6.66
CA GLN A 250 -5.86 -14.27 -5.58
C GLN A 250 -6.47 -13.08 -4.83
N GLY A 251 -7.28 -12.26 -5.52
CA GLY A 251 -8.01 -11.13 -4.95
C GLY A 251 -9.06 -11.50 -3.91
N GLY A 252 -9.55 -12.74 -3.93
CA GLY A 252 -10.57 -13.20 -3.00
C GLY A 252 -11.87 -12.43 -3.16
N THR A 253 -12.50 -12.04 -2.05
CA THR A 253 -13.79 -11.34 -2.06
C THR A 253 -13.83 -10.03 -2.86
N PHE A 254 -12.69 -9.41 -3.13
CA PHE A 254 -12.64 -8.22 -3.98
C PHE A 254 -13.03 -8.51 -5.43
N THR A 255 -12.81 -9.74 -5.92
CA THR A 255 -13.19 -10.13 -7.29
C THR A 255 -14.69 -10.18 -7.53
N VAL A 256 -15.47 -10.20 -6.46
CA VAL A 256 -16.95 -10.25 -6.48
C VAL A 256 -17.59 -9.10 -5.72
N ALA A 257 -16.78 -8.21 -5.13
CA ALA A 257 -17.26 -7.03 -4.45
C ALA A 257 -17.86 -6.06 -5.47
N GLU A 258 -19.18 -6.10 -5.59
CA GLU A 258 -19.90 -5.04 -6.27
C GLU A 258 -20.11 -3.88 -5.33
N GLU A 259 -19.97 -2.70 -5.90
CA GLU A 259 -20.16 -1.53 -5.14
C GLU A 259 -21.57 -1.12 -4.98
N VAL A 260 -21.72 -0.40 -3.88
CA VAL A 260 -22.79 0.56 -3.64
C VAL A 260 -23.13 1.33 -4.92
N PRO A 261 -24.42 1.50 -5.24
CA PRO A 261 -24.92 1.98 -6.51
C PRO A 261 -24.21 3.24 -7.02
N ASN A 262 -24.04 3.31 -8.33
CA ASN A 262 -23.50 4.47 -9.05
C ASN A 262 -23.85 5.77 -8.35
N PRO A 263 -22.88 6.66 -8.11
CA PRO A 263 -23.18 7.95 -7.52
C PRO A 263 -24.31 8.59 -8.32
N ALA A 264 -25.29 9.17 -7.63
CA ALA A 264 -26.38 9.89 -8.26
C ALA A 264 -25.79 10.83 -9.35
N PRO A 265 -26.40 10.94 -10.52
CA PRO A 265 -25.89 11.78 -11.59
C PRO A 265 -25.64 13.19 -11.04
N LEU A 266 -24.46 13.74 -11.34
CA LEU A 266 -24.07 15.07 -10.92
C LEU A 266 -25.23 16.05 -11.17
N PRO A 267 -25.60 16.92 -10.21
CA PRO A 267 -26.66 17.87 -10.40
C PRO A 267 -26.36 18.73 -11.63
N LYS A 268 -27.27 18.73 -12.61
CA LYS A 268 -27.13 19.55 -13.82
C LYS A 268 -26.91 20.99 -13.38
N LYS A 269 -25.76 21.58 -13.72
CA LYS A 269 -25.52 23.02 -13.50
C LYS A 269 -26.71 23.78 -14.04
N LYS A 270 -27.48 24.44 -13.17
CA LYS A 270 -28.50 25.39 -13.61
C LYS A 270 -27.81 26.42 -14.49
N ARG A 271 -28.11 26.39 -15.81
CA ARG A 271 -27.73 27.50 -16.68
C ARG A 271 -28.39 28.75 -16.08
N LYS A 272 -27.60 29.68 -15.58
CA LYS A 272 -28.10 31.02 -15.29
C LYS A 272 -28.62 31.60 -16.61
N LYS A 273 -29.91 31.94 -16.63
CA LYS A 273 -30.51 32.74 -17.68
C LYS A 273 -29.96 34.17 -17.59
#